data_ec4b9a5080146c94e370491e2393ff58
#
_entry.id   ec4b9a5080146c94e370491e2393ff58
#
_cell.length_a   1.000
_cell.length_b   1.000
_cell.length_c   1.000
_cell.angle_alpha   90.00
_cell.angle_beta   90.00
_cell.angle_gamma   90.00
#
_symmetry.space_group_name_H-M   'P 1'
#
loop_
_entity.id
_entity.type
_entity.pdbx_description
1 polymer ?
#
loop_
_entity_poly.entity_id
_entity_poly.type
_entity_poly.pdbx_seq_one_letter_code
_entity_poly.pdbx_strand_id
1 'polypeptide(L)'
;MTRLCSAVLLVGVLVFLPGLAVAQQPAPDRLAPTTGLASNQVQVLAPAGDSLWSGPLLTLYLEPADRPSPEDSLLAAQAPALTEEDNVVFALNARTEPDAPAQVWAGLAFSAGQNTAAAGGFLVSTDGGETFARRADHLDAPEDTTVTYGPATLPATAVVQEANSAPQDLAVGPDGDTAWVAGNQSGLRRSVDQGRSWSRVVLPPDTLRSITPDSSYSFRVGPPQSEGAGWRNHVVFSTLVDETGTLWAGTGAGLNRSRPQDVGPQGERAWQRFAAGPQPERLTGNTVVAVAEQPRVDARNPIWLATWAGSGGAGGQRFGVTMTPNGGDTFRKVLVGERIFDLAAREARVFAVGEQGLFVSENQGQTWRSINEFRLRGDTKTLPPEVTTRSVAVTSAALWVGTTDGLLRLDRSQEARLLSGASDPPAPRWTLLRAQVPVNPSPDQTSEQVPDVEAYAYPNPFVPSRDQLVRIAYELDSAGPVTVTVYDFGMNKVWSATENQPRGQQETTWDGTDDRGLRVPTGTYFYTVETGGQTVRGKILLTN
;
A
#
# COMPACT_ATOMS: atom_id res chain seq x y z
N MET A 1 -7.93 92.23 -27.07
CA MET A 1 -8.54 91.28 -26.18
C MET A 1 -8.34 89.91 -26.82
N THR A 2 -7.24 89.30 -26.58
CA THR A 2 -6.90 88.03 -27.20
C THR A 2 -6.32 87.12 -26.11
N ARG A 3 -7.00 86.05 -25.74
CA ARG A 3 -6.54 85.05 -24.75
C ARG A 3 -5.71 84.01 -25.47
N LEU A 4 -4.41 83.90 -25.13
CA LEU A 4 -3.57 82.77 -25.48
C LEU A 4 -3.95 81.54 -24.60
N CYS A 5 -4.25 80.43 -25.25
CA CYS A 5 -4.28 79.11 -24.63
C CYS A 5 -2.90 78.48 -24.82
N SER A 6 -2.22 78.22 -23.68
CA SER A 6 -0.99 77.42 -23.66
C SER A 6 -1.37 75.95 -23.54
N ALA A 7 -1.02 75.16 -24.52
CA ALA A 7 -1.12 73.71 -24.47
C ALA A 7 0.11 73.15 -23.74
N VAL A 8 -0.12 72.45 -22.63
CA VAL A 8 0.92 71.68 -21.92
C VAL A 8 0.94 70.28 -22.52
N LEU A 9 2.03 69.92 -23.14
CA LEU A 9 2.30 68.57 -23.63
C LEU A 9 2.72 67.72 -22.45
N LEU A 10 1.87 66.79 -22.02
CA LEU A 10 2.23 65.76 -21.05
C LEU A 10 2.89 64.59 -21.82
N VAL A 11 4.20 64.44 -21.70
CA VAL A 11 4.92 63.27 -22.14
C VAL A 11 4.73 62.15 -21.08
N GLY A 12 3.85 61.23 -21.36
CA GLY A 12 3.67 60.04 -20.55
C GLY A 12 4.82 59.06 -20.74
N VAL A 13 5.68 58.92 -19.74
CA VAL A 13 6.65 57.84 -19.66
C VAL A 13 5.89 56.55 -19.32
N LEU A 14 5.73 55.67 -20.31
CA LEU A 14 5.27 54.30 -20.07
C LEU A 14 6.42 53.53 -19.39
N VAL A 15 6.31 53.34 -18.07
CA VAL A 15 7.15 52.40 -17.35
C VAL A 15 6.58 51.00 -17.64
N PHE A 16 7.27 50.22 -18.48
CA PHE A 16 7.06 48.79 -18.61
C PHE A 16 7.51 48.14 -17.28
N LEU A 17 6.59 47.79 -16.41
CA LEU A 17 6.82 46.82 -15.37
C LEU A 17 7.01 45.45 -16.05
N PRO A 18 8.13 44.72 -15.78
CA PRO A 18 8.24 43.36 -16.26
C PRO A 18 7.07 42.56 -15.66
N GLY A 19 6.25 41.99 -16.53
CA GLY A 19 5.17 41.10 -16.11
C GLY A 19 5.76 40.00 -15.25
N LEU A 20 5.31 39.93 -14.01
CA LEU A 20 5.43 38.73 -13.22
C LEU A 20 4.83 37.59 -14.06
N ALA A 21 5.68 36.72 -14.59
CA ALA A 21 5.27 35.46 -15.13
C ALA A 21 4.59 34.73 -13.94
N VAL A 22 3.26 34.71 -13.94
CA VAL A 22 2.51 33.80 -13.09
C VAL A 22 2.98 32.43 -13.55
N ALA A 23 3.77 31.76 -12.72
CA ALA A 23 4.13 30.37 -12.94
C ALA A 23 2.80 29.63 -13.13
N GLN A 24 2.60 29.13 -14.34
CA GLN A 24 1.42 28.33 -14.67
C GLN A 24 1.49 27.13 -13.74
N GLN A 25 0.56 27.03 -12.78
CA GLN A 25 0.45 25.82 -11.98
C GLN A 25 0.32 24.65 -12.95
N PRO A 26 1.10 23.59 -12.78
CA PRO A 26 0.94 22.41 -13.61
C PRO A 26 -0.52 21.97 -13.56
N ALA A 27 -1.05 21.54 -14.70
CA ALA A 27 -2.41 21.02 -14.77
C ALA A 27 -2.55 19.90 -13.73
N PRO A 28 -3.69 19.80 -13.03
CA PRO A 28 -3.90 18.75 -12.05
C PRO A 28 -3.74 17.39 -12.71
N ASP A 29 -3.05 16.48 -12.04
CA ASP A 29 -2.89 15.09 -12.46
C ASP A 29 -4.27 14.43 -12.51
N ARG A 30 -4.61 13.77 -13.60
CA ARG A 30 -5.90 13.12 -13.82
C ARG A 30 -5.72 11.63 -14.04
N LEU A 31 -6.74 10.86 -13.63
CA LEU A 31 -6.82 9.45 -13.96
C LEU A 31 -7.09 9.25 -15.46
N ALA A 32 -6.36 8.32 -16.08
CA ALA A 32 -6.62 7.88 -17.44
C ALA A 32 -7.19 6.45 -17.43
N PRO A 33 -8.16 6.14 -18.30
CA PRO A 33 -8.65 4.77 -18.46
C PRO A 33 -7.51 3.81 -18.80
N THR A 34 -7.54 2.60 -18.20
CA THR A 34 -6.61 1.52 -18.50
C THR A 34 -7.35 0.20 -18.67
N THR A 35 -6.76 -0.72 -19.40
CA THR A 35 -7.31 -2.08 -19.62
C THR A 35 -6.78 -3.11 -18.61
N GLY A 36 -5.92 -2.72 -17.68
CA GLY A 36 -5.33 -3.63 -16.70
C GLY A 36 -4.68 -2.90 -15.55
N LEU A 37 -4.12 -3.65 -14.61
CA LEU A 37 -3.28 -3.11 -13.55
C LEU A 37 -2.02 -2.48 -14.14
N ALA A 38 -1.58 -1.40 -13.54
CA ALA A 38 -0.32 -0.76 -13.90
C ALA A 38 0.92 -1.51 -13.33
N SER A 39 0.72 -2.36 -12.32
CA SER A 39 1.77 -3.21 -11.72
C SER A 39 1.18 -4.50 -11.19
N ASN A 40 1.92 -5.61 -11.32
CA ASN A 40 1.55 -6.88 -10.73
C ASN A 40 1.86 -6.98 -9.23
N GLN A 41 2.68 -6.10 -8.67
CA GLN A 41 2.92 -6.05 -7.23
C GLN A 41 1.90 -5.12 -6.58
N VAL A 42 0.92 -5.67 -5.87
CA VAL A 42 -0.14 -4.91 -5.20
C VAL A 42 0.08 -4.96 -3.69
N GLN A 43 0.72 -3.92 -3.15
CA GLN A 43 1.17 -3.89 -1.76
C GLN A 43 0.23 -3.14 -0.83
N VAL A 44 -0.57 -2.21 -1.35
CA VAL A 44 -1.48 -1.39 -0.56
C VAL A 44 -2.82 -1.25 -1.26
N LEU A 45 -3.90 -1.32 -0.47
CA LEU A 45 -5.29 -1.22 -0.91
C LEU A 45 -6.05 -0.27 0.01
N ALA A 46 -6.94 0.56 -0.56
CA ALA A 46 -7.85 1.41 0.20
C ALA A 46 -9.25 1.36 -0.42
N PRO A 47 -10.23 0.79 0.29
CA PRO A 47 -11.61 0.77 -0.17
C PRO A 47 -12.27 2.13 0.02
N ALA A 48 -13.13 2.51 -0.93
CA ALA A 48 -13.95 3.72 -0.89
C ALA A 48 -15.36 3.41 -1.42
N GLY A 49 -16.27 3.02 -0.54
CA GLY A 49 -17.61 2.57 -0.92
C GLY A 49 -17.54 1.31 -1.79
N ASP A 50 -17.98 1.43 -3.05
CA ASP A 50 -17.94 0.36 -4.05
C ASP A 50 -16.64 0.34 -4.86
N SER A 51 -15.78 1.32 -4.65
CA SER A 51 -14.52 1.47 -5.38
C SER A 51 -13.35 0.96 -4.56
N LEU A 52 -12.26 0.60 -5.25
CA LEU A 52 -11.00 0.20 -4.64
C LEU A 52 -9.85 1.00 -5.25
N TRP A 53 -9.01 1.58 -4.40
CA TRP A 53 -7.74 2.18 -4.77
C TRP A 53 -6.61 1.22 -4.46
N SER A 54 -5.60 1.17 -5.30
CA SER A 54 -4.43 0.31 -5.11
C SER A 54 -3.12 1.00 -5.49
N GLY A 55 -2.02 0.57 -4.86
CA GLY A 55 -0.64 0.86 -5.20
C GLY A 55 0.11 -0.42 -5.62
N PRO A 56 1.37 -0.32 -6.10
CA PRO A 56 2.31 0.81 -6.04
C PRO A 56 2.09 1.92 -7.09
N LEU A 57 1.45 1.64 -8.21
CA LEU A 57 0.97 2.68 -9.12
C LEU A 57 -0.49 2.95 -8.76
N LEU A 58 -0.83 4.22 -8.54
CA LEU A 58 -2.15 4.62 -8.10
C LEU A 58 -3.19 4.20 -9.15
N THR A 59 -3.99 3.20 -8.82
CA THR A 59 -5.01 2.63 -9.71
C THR A 59 -6.35 2.63 -8.99
N LEU A 60 -7.39 3.08 -9.68
CA LEU A 60 -8.77 3.03 -9.21
C LEU A 60 -9.51 1.91 -9.93
N TYR A 61 -10.13 1.03 -9.17
CA TYR A 61 -11.09 0.05 -9.65
C TYR A 61 -12.50 0.52 -9.27
N LEU A 62 -13.35 0.68 -10.28
CA LEU A 62 -14.77 1.00 -10.11
C LEU A 62 -15.60 -0.27 -10.29
N GLU A 63 -16.42 -0.61 -9.30
CA GLU A 63 -17.43 -1.66 -9.44
C GLU A 63 -18.62 -1.08 -10.19
N PRO A 64 -18.89 -1.50 -11.42
CA PRO A 64 -20.08 -1.04 -12.11
C PRO A 64 -21.25 -1.97 -11.79
N ALA A 65 -22.39 -1.38 -11.51
CA ALA A 65 -23.65 -2.12 -11.35
C ALA A 65 -24.04 -2.90 -12.61
N ASP A 66 -23.54 -2.55 -13.80
CA ASP A 66 -24.03 -3.01 -15.10
C ASP A 66 -22.95 -3.36 -16.14
N ARG A 67 -21.67 -3.57 -15.77
CA ARG A 67 -20.64 -3.91 -16.77
C ARG A 67 -20.36 -5.41 -16.85
N PRO A 68 -20.20 -5.98 -18.05
CA PRO A 68 -20.11 -7.42 -18.25
C PRO A 68 -18.77 -8.04 -17.82
N SER A 69 -17.71 -7.23 -17.62
CA SER A 69 -16.39 -7.72 -17.22
C SER A 69 -15.77 -6.86 -16.12
N PRO A 70 -15.17 -7.45 -15.08
CA PRO A 70 -14.38 -6.73 -14.07
C PRO A 70 -13.21 -5.92 -14.67
N GLU A 71 -12.65 -6.39 -15.81
CA GLU A 71 -11.51 -5.78 -16.48
C GLU A 71 -11.84 -4.43 -17.12
N ASP A 72 -13.12 -4.19 -17.48
CA ASP A 72 -13.59 -2.95 -18.10
C ASP A 72 -13.70 -1.77 -17.11
N SER A 73 -13.31 -1.96 -15.87
CA SER A 73 -13.55 -1.02 -14.77
C SER A 73 -12.29 -0.43 -14.16
N LEU A 74 -11.11 -0.80 -14.67
CA LEU A 74 -9.85 -0.28 -14.17
C LEU A 74 -9.55 1.10 -14.76
N LEU A 75 -9.23 2.05 -13.88
CA LEU A 75 -8.70 3.36 -14.23
C LEU A 75 -7.34 3.50 -13.56
N ALA A 76 -6.30 3.76 -14.32
CA ALA A 76 -4.99 4.07 -13.75
C ALA A 76 -4.83 5.57 -13.59
N ALA A 77 -4.31 6.01 -12.47
CA ALA A 77 -3.74 7.32 -12.36
C ALA A 77 -2.38 7.30 -13.08
N GLN A 78 -2.33 7.83 -14.27
CA GLN A 78 -1.06 8.29 -14.83
C GLN A 78 -0.85 9.72 -14.35
N ALA A 79 -0.47 9.85 -13.08
CA ALA A 79 0.02 11.12 -12.59
C ALA A 79 1.44 11.32 -13.19
N PRO A 80 1.72 12.39 -13.96
CA PRO A 80 3.07 12.68 -14.45
C PRO A 80 4.10 12.71 -13.31
N ALA A 81 3.66 13.10 -12.12
CA ALA A 81 4.45 13.09 -10.90
C ALA A 81 4.95 11.70 -10.44
N LEU A 82 4.31 10.59 -10.87
CA LEU A 82 4.77 9.23 -10.58
C LEU A 82 5.83 8.74 -11.56
N THR A 83 5.94 9.39 -12.74
CA THR A 83 6.88 8.99 -13.79
C THR A 83 8.23 9.70 -13.70
N GLU A 84 8.34 10.86 -13.04
CA GLU A 84 9.53 11.67 -13.04
C GLU A 84 10.61 11.26 -12.01
N GLU A 85 10.28 10.44 -11.00
CA GLU A 85 11.19 10.14 -9.87
C GLU A 85 11.14 8.67 -9.40
N ASP A 86 10.68 7.72 -10.18
CA ASP A 86 10.45 6.32 -9.74
C ASP A 86 9.58 6.23 -8.47
N ASN A 87 8.73 7.22 -8.21
CA ASN A 87 7.85 7.26 -7.06
C ASN A 87 6.79 6.15 -7.14
N VAL A 88 6.54 5.51 -6.02
CA VAL A 88 5.47 4.52 -5.85
C VAL A 88 4.56 4.91 -4.70
N VAL A 89 3.29 4.52 -4.78
CA VAL A 89 2.35 4.63 -3.66
C VAL A 89 2.73 3.60 -2.60
N PHE A 90 3.10 4.08 -1.43
CA PHE A 90 3.56 3.27 -0.32
C PHE A 90 2.52 3.21 0.82
N ALA A 91 1.78 4.31 1.02
CA ALA A 91 0.66 4.41 1.94
C ALA A 91 -0.58 4.94 1.21
N LEU A 92 -1.76 4.45 1.54
CA LEU A 92 -2.98 4.81 0.84
C LEU A 92 -4.17 4.81 1.80
N ASN A 93 -4.94 5.89 1.77
CA ASN A 93 -6.20 5.98 2.47
C ASN A 93 -7.26 6.57 1.55
N ALA A 94 -8.45 6.01 1.57
CA ALA A 94 -9.59 6.52 0.85
C ALA A 94 -10.80 6.57 1.80
N ARG A 95 -11.46 7.72 1.84
CA ARG A 95 -12.60 7.94 2.72
C ARG A 95 -13.80 8.39 1.90
N THR A 96 -14.96 7.80 2.18
CA THR A 96 -16.24 8.22 1.62
C THR A 96 -17.13 8.79 2.72
N GLU A 97 -17.80 9.88 2.42
CA GLU A 97 -18.91 10.42 3.22
C GLU A 97 -20.21 10.27 2.42
N PRO A 98 -21.37 10.15 3.07
CA PRO A 98 -22.64 10.17 2.37
C PRO A 98 -22.77 11.44 1.52
N ASP A 99 -23.15 11.27 0.24
CA ASP A 99 -23.40 12.36 -0.71
C ASP A 99 -22.18 13.25 -1.06
N ALA A 100 -20.95 12.81 -0.74
CA ALA A 100 -19.72 13.50 -1.09
C ALA A 100 -18.77 12.61 -1.92
N PRO A 101 -17.96 13.19 -2.81
CA PRO A 101 -16.92 12.44 -3.50
C PRO A 101 -15.92 11.82 -2.52
N ALA A 102 -15.33 10.70 -2.89
CA ALA A 102 -14.29 10.09 -2.08
C ALA A 102 -13.09 11.03 -1.92
N GLN A 103 -12.55 11.12 -0.72
CA GLN A 103 -11.25 11.72 -0.47
C GLN A 103 -10.18 10.64 -0.54
N VAL A 104 -9.11 10.90 -1.29
CA VAL A 104 -8.02 9.94 -1.52
C VAL A 104 -6.70 10.59 -1.15
N TRP A 105 -5.94 9.89 -0.33
CA TRP A 105 -4.60 10.29 0.09
C TRP A 105 -3.62 9.18 -0.25
N ALA A 106 -2.63 9.48 -1.07
CA ALA A 106 -1.55 8.56 -1.42
C ALA A 106 -0.22 9.13 -0.95
N GLY A 107 0.43 8.43 -0.05
CA GLY A 107 1.79 8.70 0.40
C GLY A 107 2.79 8.06 -0.55
N LEU A 108 3.71 8.86 -1.08
CA LEU A 108 4.67 8.46 -2.09
C LEU A 108 6.02 8.11 -1.47
N ALA A 109 6.67 7.12 -2.05
CA ALA A 109 8.04 6.75 -1.71
C ALA A 109 8.84 6.44 -2.97
N PHE A 110 10.15 6.65 -2.91
CA PHE A 110 11.10 6.24 -3.94
C PHE A 110 12.28 5.47 -3.34
N SER A 111 13.06 4.80 -4.17
CA SER A 111 14.23 4.05 -3.70
C SER A 111 15.44 4.97 -3.53
N ALA A 112 15.92 5.11 -2.31
CA ALA A 112 17.19 5.81 -2.01
C ALA A 112 18.43 4.89 -2.09
N GLY A 113 18.28 3.68 -2.66
CA GLY A 113 19.32 2.64 -2.75
C GLY A 113 19.37 1.75 -1.51
N GLN A 114 20.07 0.62 -1.61
CA GLN A 114 20.27 -0.36 -0.52
C GLN A 114 18.98 -0.76 0.24
N ASN A 115 17.89 -0.98 -0.48
CA ASN A 115 16.56 -1.29 0.09
C ASN A 115 16.00 -0.21 1.05
N THR A 116 16.38 1.04 0.86
CA THR A 116 15.90 2.16 1.66
C THR A 116 14.81 2.91 0.91
N ALA A 117 13.61 2.97 1.51
CA ALA A 117 12.51 3.78 1.00
C ALA A 117 12.61 5.22 1.53
N ALA A 118 12.52 6.19 0.64
CA ALA A 118 12.59 7.62 0.92
C ALA A 118 11.22 8.28 0.75
N ALA A 119 11.00 9.40 1.45
CA ALA A 119 9.78 10.19 1.36
C ALA A 119 9.68 10.90 0.00
N GLY A 120 8.56 10.70 -0.72
CA GLY A 120 8.26 11.30 -2.02
C GLY A 120 7.11 12.31 -1.98
N GLY A 121 6.64 12.70 -0.79
CA GLY A 121 5.48 13.57 -0.61
C GLY A 121 4.13 12.85 -0.72
N PHE A 122 3.07 13.59 -1.09
CA PHE A 122 1.72 13.04 -1.13
C PHE A 122 0.95 13.50 -2.36
N LEU A 123 -0.02 12.69 -2.78
CA LEU A 123 -1.11 13.08 -3.67
C LEU A 123 -2.40 13.10 -2.87
N VAL A 124 -3.17 14.17 -3.01
CA VAL A 124 -4.44 14.36 -2.31
C VAL A 124 -5.52 14.72 -3.32
N SER A 125 -6.60 13.95 -3.33
CA SER A 125 -7.83 14.24 -4.07
C SER A 125 -8.99 14.42 -3.11
N THR A 126 -9.86 15.39 -3.41
CA THR A 126 -11.11 15.65 -2.68
C THR A 126 -12.35 15.52 -3.58
N ASP A 127 -12.15 15.08 -4.81
CA ASP A 127 -13.16 15.01 -5.87
C ASP A 127 -13.33 13.59 -6.46
N GLY A 128 -12.99 12.57 -5.67
CA GLY A 128 -13.14 11.17 -6.09
C GLY A 128 -12.04 10.69 -7.03
N GLY A 129 -10.92 11.41 -7.12
CA GLY A 129 -9.81 11.08 -8.00
C GLY A 129 -9.89 11.76 -9.38
N GLU A 130 -10.82 12.69 -9.59
CA GLU A 130 -10.85 13.47 -10.83
C GLU A 130 -9.60 14.33 -10.98
N THR A 131 -9.14 14.90 -9.85
CA THR A 131 -7.89 15.66 -9.79
C THR A 131 -7.10 15.34 -8.53
N PHE A 132 -5.77 15.46 -8.63
CA PHE A 132 -4.84 15.30 -7.51
C PHE A 132 -4.01 16.55 -7.30
N ALA A 133 -3.89 16.95 -6.05
CA ALA A 133 -2.97 17.99 -5.63
C ALA A 133 -1.71 17.35 -5.03
N ARG A 134 -0.53 17.67 -5.56
CA ARG A 134 0.73 17.25 -4.96
C ARG A 134 1.00 18.05 -3.68
N ARG A 135 1.48 17.39 -2.65
CA ARG A 135 1.89 17.95 -1.37
C ARG A 135 3.34 17.56 -1.08
N ALA A 136 4.04 18.46 -0.41
CA ALA A 136 5.39 18.20 0.07
C ALA A 136 5.39 17.05 1.09
N ASP A 137 6.57 16.52 1.36
CA ASP A 137 6.77 15.52 2.39
C ASP A 137 6.53 16.09 3.82
N HIS A 138 6.61 15.21 4.80
CA HIS A 138 6.33 15.49 6.21
C HIS A 138 7.63 15.62 7.05
N LEU A 139 8.71 16.09 6.44
CA LEU A 139 10.00 16.26 7.09
C LEU A 139 10.06 17.57 7.90
N ASP A 140 11.06 17.65 8.75
CA ASP A 140 11.34 18.82 9.59
C ASP A 140 12.26 19.81 8.88
N ALA A 141 12.20 21.08 9.28
CA ALA A 141 13.29 22.00 9.02
C ALA A 141 14.48 21.69 9.96
N PRO A 142 15.73 21.97 9.54
CA PRO A 142 16.92 21.68 10.35
C PRO A 142 16.90 22.33 11.75
N GLU A 143 16.22 23.46 11.90
CA GLU A 143 16.05 24.21 13.14
C GLU A 143 14.98 23.62 14.08
N ASP A 144 14.16 22.69 13.63
CA ASP A 144 13.07 22.07 14.41
C ASP A 144 13.59 21.08 15.44
N THR A 145 14.39 21.57 16.38
CA THR A 145 15.04 20.77 17.41
C THR A 145 14.26 20.67 18.74
N THR A 146 13.05 21.24 18.76
CA THR A 146 12.15 21.19 19.91
C THR A 146 10.70 20.96 19.48
N VAL A 147 9.86 20.53 20.42
CA VAL A 147 8.41 20.43 20.25
C VAL A 147 7.71 20.77 21.56
N THR A 148 6.63 21.54 21.49
CA THR A 148 5.79 21.87 22.66
C THR A 148 4.81 20.72 22.92
N TYR A 149 4.69 20.32 24.19
CA TYR A 149 3.69 19.38 24.64
C TYR A 149 3.18 19.79 26.03
N GLY A 150 1.95 20.31 26.08
CA GLY A 150 1.39 20.97 27.27
C GLY A 150 2.28 22.11 27.76
N PRO A 151 2.64 22.15 29.06
CA PRO A 151 3.51 23.19 29.62
C PRO A 151 5.00 22.98 29.30
N ALA A 152 5.40 21.88 28.67
CA ALA A 152 6.79 21.53 28.45
C ALA A 152 7.24 21.81 27.02
N THR A 153 8.48 22.33 26.86
CA THR A 153 9.21 22.30 25.59
C THR A 153 10.20 21.14 25.62
N LEU A 154 9.93 20.11 24.82
CA LEU A 154 10.74 18.91 24.76
C LEU A 154 11.82 19.05 23.69
N PRO A 155 13.06 18.59 23.95
CA PRO A 155 14.06 18.46 22.90
C PRO A 155 13.60 17.42 21.87
N ALA A 156 13.81 17.69 20.59
CA ALA A 156 13.46 16.80 19.49
C ALA A 156 14.65 16.58 18.56
N THR A 157 14.63 15.47 17.83
CA THR A 157 15.57 15.22 16.74
C THR A 157 14.91 15.65 15.45
N ALA A 158 15.48 16.63 14.74
CA ALA A 158 14.99 17.05 13.43
C ALA A 158 15.25 15.93 12.41
N VAL A 159 14.20 15.52 11.70
CA VAL A 159 14.26 14.52 10.63
C VAL A 159 14.17 15.26 9.30
N VAL A 160 15.34 15.53 8.72
CA VAL A 160 15.52 16.34 7.51
C VAL A 160 15.88 15.52 6.28
N GLN A 161 16.00 14.20 6.43
CA GLN A 161 16.41 13.29 5.36
C GLN A 161 15.20 12.49 4.87
N GLU A 162 15.02 12.44 3.56
CA GLU A 162 13.98 11.64 2.90
C GLU A 162 14.20 10.14 3.15
N ALA A 163 15.47 9.70 3.15
CA ALA A 163 15.84 8.31 3.36
C ALA A 163 15.32 7.77 4.70
N ASN A 164 14.69 6.58 4.68
CA ASN A 164 13.98 5.95 5.80
C ASN A 164 12.78 6.74 6.35
N SER A 165 12.31 7.76 5.62
CA SER A 165 11.17 8.59 6.03
C SER A 165 9.93 8.37 5.15
N ALA A 166 9.91 7.30 4.34
CA ALA A 166 8.72 6.94 3.56
C ALA A 166 7.47 6.87 4.45
N PRO A 167 6.31 7.39 3.99
CA PRO A 167 5.05 7.25 4.68
C PRO A 167 4.66 5.77 4.76
N GLN A 168 4.50 5.23 5.97
CA GLN A 168 4.18 3.82 6.19
C GLN A 168 2.68 3.56 6.12
N ASP A 169 1.89 4.51 6.60
CA ASP A 169 0.43 4.42 6.64
C ASP A 169 -0.17 5.83 6.81
N LEU A 170 -1.46 5.95 6.48
CA LEU A 170 -2.22 7.20 6.49
C LEU A 170 -3.59 6.99 7.14
N ALA A 171 -4.00 7.94 7.99
CA ALA A 171 -5.38 8.03 8.48
C ALA A 171 -5.94 9.43 8.22
N VAL A 172 -7.17 9.50 7.75
CA VAL A 172 -7.86 10.77 7.47
C VAL A 172 -9.00 10.94 8.47
N GLY A 173 -9.07 12.10 9.08
CA GLY A 173 -10.10 12.44 10.04
C GLY A 173 -11.49 12.62 9.42
N PRO A 174 -12.54 12.64 10.26
CA PRO A 174 -13.91 12.82 9.78
C PRO A 174 -14.18 14.18 9.15
N ASP A 175 -13.34 15.19 9.42
CA ASP A 175 -13.42 16.52 8.81
C ASP A 175 -12.83 16.59 7.40
N GLY A 176 -12.12 15.55 6.96
CA GLY A 176 -11.44 15.49 5.66
C GLY A 176 -10.20 16.36 5.52
N ASP A 177 -10.02 17.36 6.39
CA ASP A 177 -8.88 18.28 6.37
C ASP A 177 -7.73 17.79 7.24
N THR A 178 -8.07 17.06 8.30
CA THR A 178 -7.08 16.49 9.23
C THR A 178 -6.62 15.13 8.75
N ALA A 179 -5.31 14.96 8.66
CA ALA A 179 -4.68 13.68 8.34
C ALA A 179 -3.52 13.38 9.29
N TRP A 180 -3.26 12.10 9.49
CA TRP A 180 -2.09 11.59 10.19
C TRP A 180 -1.29 10.68 9.28
N VAL A 181 0.03 10.83 9.33
CA VAL A 181 0.96 9.94 8.62
C VAL A 181 1.88 9.25 9.61
N ALA A 182 2.00 7.95 9.45
CA ALA A 182 2.95 7.11 10.15
C ALA A 182 4.29 7.10 9.41
N GLY A 183 5.41 7.27 10.10
CA GLY A 183 6.75 7.22 9.52
C GLY A 183 7.78 6.60 10.44
N ASN A 184 8.79 5.95 9.85
CA ASN A 184 9.84 5.30 10.61
C ASN A 184 10.73 6.32 11.36
N GLN A 185 11.32 7.25 10.63
CA GLN A 185 12.19 8.28 11.21
C GLN A 185 11.39 9.49 11.68
N SER A 186 10.40 9.90 10.90
CA SER A 186 9.58 11.09 11.16
C SER A 186 8.57 10.93 12.30
N GLY A 187 8.26 9.70 12.70
CA GLY A 187 7.27 9.41 13.73
C GLY A 187 5.84 9.60 13.24
N LEU A 188 4.94 9.96 14.15
CA LEU A 188 3.57 10.33 13.80
C LEU A 188 3.51 11.83 13.52
N ARG A 189 2.96 12.19 12.35
CA ARG A 189 2.73 13.59 11.97
C ARG A 189 1.26 13.86 11.77
N ARG A 190 0.87 15.11 11.98
CA ARG A 190 -0.50 15.58 11.78
C ARG A 190 -0.51 16.78 10.84
N SER A 191 -1.40 16.75 9.87
CA SER A 191 -1.84 17.91 9.09
C SER A 191 -3.26 18.28 9.47
N VAL A 192 -3.61 19.57 9.36
CA VAL A 192 -4.98 20.12 9.54
C VAL A 192 -5.40 20.96 8.33
N ASP A 193 -4.66 20.88 7.24
CA ASP A 193 -4.79 21.73 6.06
C ASP A 193 -4.63 20.94 4.76
N GLN A 194 -5.09 19.68 4.75
CA GLN A 194 -4.99 18.78 3.59
C GLN A 194 -3.54 18.54 3.15
N GLY A 195 -2.62 18.36 4.11
CA GLY A 195 -1.22 18.03 3.83
C GLY A 195 -0.35 19.19 3.34
N ARG A 196 -0.81 20.44 3.44
CA ARG A 196 -0.01 21.61 3.10
C ARG A 196 1.09 21.87 4.12
N SER A 197 0.82 21.54 5.38
CA SER A 197 1.80 21.58 6.46
C SER A 197 1.63 20.41 7.41
N TRP A 198 2.73 20.03 8.09
CA TRP A 198 2.78 18.91 9.00
C TRP A 198 3.38 19.31 10.35
N SER A 199 2.82 18.81 11.42
CA SER A 199 3.30 18.99 12.78
C SER A 199 3.59 17.65 13.44
N ARG A 200 4.58 17.62 14.35
CA ARG A 200 4.90 16.43 15.13
C ARG A 200 3.77 16.10 16.10
N VAL A 201 3.48 14.82 16.25
CA VAL A 201 2.65 14.28 17.33
C VAL A 201 3.57 13.62 18.34
N VAL A 202 3.54 14.11 19.59
CA VAL A 202 4.35 13.56 20.67
C VAL A 202 3.71 12.28 21.18
N LEU A 203 4.43 11.16 21.09
CA LEU A 203 4.07 9.86 21.67
C LEU A 203 4.86 9.62 22.96
N PRO A 204 4.32 8.81 23.90
CA PRO A 204 5.05 8.46 25.12
C PRO A 204 6.36 7.73 24.81
N PRO A 205 7.45 7.98 25.52
CA PRO A 205 8.65 7.17 25.42
C PRO A 205 8.41 5.72 25.85
N ASP A 206 9.27 4.78 25.46
CA ASP A 206 9.12 3.35 25.77
C ASP A 206 8.98 3.04 27.26
N THR A 207 9.48 3.92 28.11
CA THR A 207 9.46 3.81 29.57
C THR A 207 8.13 4.24 30.21
N LEU A 208 7.30 5.01 29.49
CA LEU A 208 6.01 5.49 29.99
C LEU A 208 4.84 4.73 29.35
N ARG A 209 3.80 4.50 30.15
CA ARG A 209 2.55 3.89 29.67
C ARG A 209 1.53 4.92 29.18
N SER A 210 1.68 6.18 29.62
CA SER A 210 0.78 7.28 29.23
C SER A 210 1.50 8.61 29.36
N ILE A 211 1.02 9.59 28.59
CA ILE A 211 1.32 11.00 28.72
C ILE A 211 0.04 11.81 28.58
N THR A 212 -0.04 12.95 29.27
CA THR A 212 -1.17 13.89 29.23
C THR A 212 -0.69 15.33 29.05
N PRO A 213 -1.38 16.17 28.27
CA PRO A 213 -0.94 17.56 28.00
C PRO A 213 -0.90 18.49 29.23
N ASP A 214 -1.53 18.10 30.32
CA ASP A 214 -1.55 18.85 31.60
C ASP A 214 -0.33 18.57 32.49
N SER A 215 0.53 17.65 32.10
CA SER A 215 1.70 17.22 32.86
C SER A 215 3.00 17.64 32.19
N SER A 216 4.03 17.93 33.00
CA SER A 216 5.35 18.28 32.50
C SER A 216 6.23 17.04 32.35
N TYR A 217 6.95 16.95 31.24
CA TYR A 217 7.84 15.84 30.90
C TYR A 217 9.23 16.34 30.54
N SER A 218 10.21 15.43 30.62
CA SER A 218 11.60 15.69 30.26
C SER A 218 12.15 14.46 29.52
N PHE A 219 11.84 14.32 28.22
CA PHE A 219 12.42 13.30 27.35
C PHE A 219 12.65 13.89 25.95
N ARG A 220 13.56 13.29 25.19
CA ARG A 220 13.77 13.68 23.78
C ARG A 220 12.75 12.99 22.88
N VAL A 221 12.17 13.72 21.95
CA VAL A 221 11.28 13.20 20.92
C VAL A 221 12.11 12.86 19.67
N GLY A 222 12.04 11.61 19.22
CA GLY A 222 12.75 11.16 18.02
C GLY A 222 12.94 9.64 17.96
N PRO A 223 13.37 9.13 16.80
CA PRO A 223 13.66 7.72 16.61
C PRO A 223 14.90 7.29 17.41
N PRO A 224 15.09 5.96 17.63
CA PRO A 224 16.29 5.44 18.28
C PRO A 224 17.56 5.88 17.55
N GLN A 225 18.54 6.36 18.31
CA GLN A 225 19.86 6.76 17.83
C GLN A 225 20.92 5.77 18.32
N SER A 226 22.07 5.71 17.63
CA SER A 226 23.19 4.85 18.01
C SER A 226 23.74 5.15 19.40
N GLU A 227 23.57 6.38 19.90
CA GLU A 227 23.99 6.83 21.21
C GLU A 227 22.95 6.61 22.33
N GLY A 228 21.90 5.83 22.08
CA GLY A 228 20.85 5.50 23.07
C GLY A 228 19.82 6.59 23.31
N ALA A 229 19.82 7.67 22.53
CA ALA A 229 18.77 8.68 22.54
C ALA A 229 17.61 8.26 21.61
N GLY A 230 16.36 8.69 21.95
CA GLY A 230 15.16 8.37 21.18
C GLY A 230 14.48 7.06 21.59
N TRP A 231 13.35 6.76 20.96
CA TRP A 231 12.42 5.74 21.42
C TRP A 231 11.86 4.91 20.24
N ARG A 232 11.69 3.60 20.46
CA ARG A 232 11.05 2.72 19.49
C ARG A 232 9.56 3.04 19.32
N ASN A 233 8.93 3.62 20.35
CA ASN A 233 7.55 4.11 20.25
C ASN A 233 7.42 5.33 19.31
N HIS A 234 8.51 5.97 18.93
CA HIS A 234 8.52 7.02 17.90
C HIS A 234 8.51 6.45 16.48
N VAL A 235 8.93 5.20 16.26
CA VAL A 235 8.89 4.53 14.96
C VAL A 235 7.48 4.02 14.72
N VAL A 236 6.73 4.67 13.84
CA VAL A 236 5.30 4.42 13.61
C VAL A 236 5.11 3.68 12.29
N PHE A 237 4.38 2.56 12.32
CA PHE A 237 4.13 1.70 11.16
C PHE A 237 2.69 1.76 10.66
N SER A 238 1.73 2.03 11.55
CA SER A 238 0.31 2.03 11.19
C SER A 238 -0.46 3.06 12.00
N THR A 239 -1.54 3.57 11.43
CA THR A 239 -2.42 4.55 12.08
C THR A 239 -3.87 4.36 11.61
N LEU A 240 -4.83 4.61 12.51
CA LEU A 240 -6.24 4.51 12.25
C LEU A 240 -6.99 5.55 13.07
N VAL A 241 -7.95 6.23 12.47
CA VAL A 241 -9.02 6.95 13.17
C VAL A 241 -10.27 6.07 13.09
N ASP A 242 -10.72 5.54 14.23
CA ASP A 242 -11.90 4.69 14.28
C ASP A 242 -13.21 5.52 14.19
N GLU A 243 -14.35 4.86 14.07
CA GLU A 243 -15.66 5.51 13.94
C GLU A 243 -16.02 6.42 15.12
N THR A 244 -15.39 6.20 16.29
CA THR A 244 -15.58 7.07 17.47
C THR A 244 -14.66 8.28 17.46
N GLY A 245 -13.78 8.43 16.46
CA GLY A 245 -12.74 9.45 16.37
C GLY A 245 -11.53 9.18 17.26
N THR A 246 -11.40 7.98 17.82
CA THR A 246 -10.20 7.55 18.54
C THR A 246 -9.06 7.33 17.56
N LEU A 247 -7.92 7.97 17.82
CA LEU A 247 -6.70 7.79 17.03
C LEU A 247 -5.86 6.65 17.63
N TRP A 248 -5.52 5.70 16.77
CA TRP A 248 -4.66 4.57 17.07
C TRP A 248 -3.35 4.72 16.31
N ALA A 249 -2.24 4.47 16.96
CA ALA A 249 -0.91 4.48 16.33
C ALA A 249 -0.12 3.24 16.72
N GLY A 250 0.13 2.39 15.73
CA GLY A 250 0.95 1.19 15.86
C GLY A 250 2.43 1.51 15.66
N THR A 251 3.26 1.11 16.62
CA THR A 251 4.68 1.49 16.67
C THR A 251 5.60 0.30 16.86
N GLY A 252 6.91 0.55 16.91
CA GLY A 252 7.92 -0.45 17.27
C GLY A 252 7.95 -0.83 18.77
N ALA A 253 7.13 -0.16 19.61
CA ALA A 253 7.05 -0.41 21.05
C ALA A 253 5.63 -0.71 21.55
N GLY A 254 4.71 -0.94 20.65
CA GLY A 254 3.33 -1.30 20.95
C GLY A 254 2.30 -0.43 20.23
N LEU A 255 1.09 -0.46 20.76
CA LEU A 255 -0.04 0.32 20.29
C LEU A 255 -0.25 1.55 21.17
N ASN A 256 -0.50 2.70 20.57
CA ASN A 256 -0.89 3.92 21.26
C ASN A 256 -2.34 4.28 20.92
N ARG A 257 -3.08 4.76 21.91
CA ARG A 257 -4.48 5.19 21.77
C ARG A 257 -4.65 6.61 22.31
N SER A 258 -5.35 7.47 21.57
CA SER A 258 -5.82 8.79 22.02
C SER A 258 -7.28 8.97 21.63
N ARG A 259 -8.14 9.20 22.62
CA ARG A 259 -9.59 9.40 22.42
C ARG A 259 -9.89 10.86 22.05
N PRO A 260 -11.04 11.17 21.42
CA PRO A 260 -11.41 12.54 21.06
C PRO A 260 -11.42 13.52 22.25
N GLN A 261 -11.83 13.06 23.43
CA GLN A 261 -11.85 13.86 24.66
C GLN A 261 -10.46 14.06 25.28
N ASP A 262 -9.46 13.34 24.82
CA ASP A 262 -8.09 13.36 25.34
C ASP A 262 -7.22 14.40 24.58
N VAL A 263 -7.83 15.42 23.99
CA VAL A 263 -7.16 16.47 23.21
C VAL A 263 -7.09 17.77 24.01
N GLY A 264 -5.87 18.28 24.20
CA GLY A 264 -5.61 19.55 24.88
C GLY A 264 -5.98 20.77 24.02
N PRO A 265 -5.90 21.98 24.62
CA PRO A 265 -6.38 23.21 23.98
C PRO A 265 -5.63 23.58 22.68
N GLN A 266 -4.40 23.16 22.50
CA GLN A 266 -3.58 23.43 21.31
C GLN A 266 -3.53 22.24 20.35
N GLY A 267 -4.37 21.22 20.59
CA GLY A 267 -4.46 20.02 19.78
C GLY A 267 -3.48 18.92 20.15
N GLU A 268 -2.73 19.06 21.25
CA GLU A 268 -1.93 17.99 21.83
C GLU A 268 -2.83 16.87 22.34
N ARG A 269 -2.38 15.65 22.21
CA ARG A 269 -3.16 14.47 22.57
C ARG A 269 -2.61 13.79 23.81
N ALA A 270 -3.47 13.43 24.75
CA ALA A 270 -3.11 12.44 25.77
C ALA A 270 -3.06 11.04 25.12
N TRP A 271 -2.10 10.24 25.54
CA TRP A 271 -1.87 8.94 25.00
C TRP A 271 -1.81 7.86 26.07
N GLN A 272 -2.36 6.72 25.73
CA GLN A 272 -2.17 5.47 26.47
C GLN A 272 -1.48 4.44 25.57
N ARG A 273 -0.38 3.85 26.06
CA ARG A 273 0.41 2.85 25.35
C ARG A 273 0.18 1.45 25.91
N PHE A 274 0.01 0.49 25.00
CA PHE A 274 -0.15 -0.93 25.26
C PHE A 274 1.03 -1.68 24.63
N ALA A 275 1.63 -2.60 25.38
CA ALA A 275 2.80 -3.36 24.95
C ALA A 275 2.57 -4.87 25.03
N ALA A 276 3.38 -5.63 24.31
CA ALA A 276 3.39 -7.08 24.37
C ALA A 276 3.81 -7.61 25.76
N GLY A 277 3.41 -8.81 26.06
CA GLY A 277 3.77 -9.51 27.30
C GLY A 277 3.26 -10.94 27.30
N PRO A 278 3.69 -11.75 28.27
CA PRO A 278 3.28 -13.16 28.37
C PRO A 278 1.80 -13.32 28.75
N GLN A 279 1.22 -12.32 29.43
CA GLN A 279 -0.17 -12.37 29.88
C GLN A 279 -1.14 -12.35 28.66
N PRO A 280 -2.26 -13.06 28.73
CA PRO A 280 -3.22 -13.15 27.61
C PRO A 280 -3.81 -11.79 27.19
N GLU A 281 -3.94 -10.85 28.14
CA GLU A 281 -4.48 -9.50 27.96
C GLU A 281 -3.44 -8.49 27.41
N ARG A 282 -2.26 -8.93 27.04
CA ARG A 282 -1.22 -8.12 26.40
C ARG A 282 -1.18 -8.35 24.90
N LEU A 283 -0.50 -7.46 24.18
CA LEU A 283 -0.28 -7.65 22.74
C LEU A 283 0.55 -8.92 22.47
N THR A 284 0.41 -9.49 21.28
CA THR A 284 1.20 -10.66 20.85
C THR A 284 2.65 -10.24 20.57
N GLY A 285 2.86 -9.12 19.87
CA GLY A 285 4.16 -8.51 19.58
C GLY A 285 4.14 -6.99 19.76
N ASN A 286 5.30 -6.36 19.83
CA ASN A 286 5.42 -4.91 20.02
C ASN A 286 5.43 -4.12 18.69
N THR A 287 5.85 -4.70 17.59
CA THR A 287 5.81 -4.00 16.31
C THR A 287 4.42 -4.17 15.72
N VAL A 288 3.62 -3.11 15.76
CA VAL A 288 2.22 -3.11 15.26
C VAL A 288 2.22 -2.57 13.83
N VAL A 289 2.10 -3.47 12.85
CA VAL A 289 2.28 -3.15 11.43
C VAL A 289 0.98 -2.82 10.69
N ALA A 290 -0.17 -3.26 11.21
CA ALA A 290 -1.48 -2.90 10.67
C ALA A 290 -2.50 -2.80 11.80
N VAL A 291 -3.46 -1.89 11.63
CA VAL A 291 -4.61 -1.68 12.52
C VAL A 291 -5.86 -1.60 11.67
N ALA A 292 -6.87 -2.39 11.99
CA ALA A 292 -8.15 -2.39 11.29
C ALA A 292 -9.33 -2.36 12.27
N GLU A 293 -10.36 -1.63 11.89
CA GLU A 293 -11.64 -1.59 12.61
C GLU A 293 -12.63 -2.58 11.98
N GLN A 294 -13.38 -3.29 12.82
CA GLN A 294 -14.45 -4.17 12.36
C GLN A 294 -15.80 -3.51 12.60
N PRO A 295 -16.49 -2.99 11.55
CA PRO A 295 -17.80 -2.36 11.69
C PRO A 295 -18.85 -3.32 12.27
N ARG A 296 -19.65 -2.86 13.25
CA ARG A 296 -20.75 -3.59 13.88
C ARG A 296 -21.97 -2.70 14.05
N VAL A 297 -23.16 -3.27 13.89
CA VAL A 297 -24.42 -2.49 13.92
C VAL A 297 -24.85 -2.13 15.36
N ASP A 298 -24.72 -3.08 16.31
CA ASP A 298 -25.30 -2.92 17.65
C ASP A 298 -24.28 -3.05 18.79
N ALA A 299 -23.01 -2.88 18.50
CA ALA A 299 -21.94 -3.00 19.48
C ALA A 299 -20.75 -2.14 19.09
N ARG A 300 -19.88 -1.82 20.06
CA ARG A 300 -18.62 -1.16 19.78
C ARG A 300 -17.79 -1.97 18.79
N ASN A 301 -17.21 -1.29 17.84
CA ASN A 301 -16.34 -1.88 16.83
C ASN A 301 -15.07 -2.46 17.47
N PRO A 302 -14.77 -3.75 17.29
CA PRO A 302 -13.48 -4.31 17.65
C PRO A 302 -12.35 -3.71 16.80
N ILE A 303 -11.18 -3.51 17.43
CA ILE A 303 -9.95 -3.13 16.74
C ILE A 303 -9.03 -4.34 16.66
N TRP A 304 -8.53 -4.61 15.46
CA TRP A 304 -7.64 -5.71 15.12
C TRP A 304 -6.26 -5.20 14.80
N LEU A 305 -5.23 -5.90 15.27
CA LEU A 305 -3.83 -5.48 15.19
C LEU A 305 -3.00 -6.63 14.62
N ALA A 306 -2.31 -6.40 13.51
CA ALA A 306 -1.23 -7.29 13.09
C ALA A 306 0.05 -6.90 13.83
N THR A 307 0.63 -7.84 14.57
CA THR A 307 1.77 -7.58 15.43
C THR A 307 2.93 -8.50 15.12
N TRP A 308 4.14 -7.93 15.10
CA TRP A 308 5.38 -8.66 14.90
C TRP A 308 6.23 -8.66 16.17
N ALA A 309 7.06 -9.69 16.31
CA ALA A 309 8.06 -9.74 17.36
C ALA A 309 9.11 -8.66 17.10
N GLY A 310 9.30 -7.75 18.06
CA GLY A 310 10.35 -6.73 17.97
C GLY A 310 11.75 -7.33 18.14
N SER A 311 12.75 -6.71 17.50
CA SER A 311 14.17 -7.08 17.63
C SER A 311 14.70 -6.72 19.03
N GLY A 312 14.48 -7.51 20.00
CA GLY A 312 14.81 -7.27 21.40
C GLY A 312 13.91 -8.08 22.30
N GLY A 313 13.26 -9.07 21.73
CA GLY A 313 12.22 -9.92 22.28
C GLY A 313 12.48 -10.55 23.63
N ALA A 314 12.83 -9.71 24.63
CA ALA A 314 12.66 -10.11 26.01
C ALA A 314 11.17 -10.31 26.26
N GLY A 315 10.77 -11.49 26.76
CA GLY A 315 9.45 -11.67 27.34
C GLY A 315 8.35 -12.21 26.43
N GLY A 316 8.67 -13.15 25.52
CA GLY A 316 7.62 -13.96 24.86
C GLY A 316 6.86 -13.25 23.75
N GLN A 317 7.46 -12.26 23.09
CA GLN A 317 6.91 -11.65 21.88
C GLN A 317 6.86 -12.65 20.72
N ARG A 318 5.76 -12.64 19.97
CA ARG A 318 5.55 -13.47 18.78
C ARG A 318 4.88 -12.67 17.68
N PHE A 319 4.94 -13.20 16.47
CA PHE A 319 4.05 -12.80 15.39
C PHE A 319 2.61 -13.19 15.75
N GLY A 320 1.64 -12.49 15.23
CA GLY A 320 0.23 -12.85 15.38
C GLY A 320 -0.71 -11.66 15.27
N VAL A 321 -1.97 -11.93 15.53
CA VAL A 321 -3.01 -10.90 15.60
C VAL A 321 -3.45 -10.73 17.04
N THR A 322 -3.69 -9.49 17.43
CA THR A 322 -4.31 -9.13 18.71
C THR A 322 -5.61 -8.39 18.44
N MET A 323 -6.65 -8.62 19.21
CA MET A 323 -7.92 -7.94 19.08
C MET A 323 -8.34 -7.32 20.41
N THR A 324 -8.92 -6.11 20.34
CA THR A 324 -9.64 -5.50 21.47
C THR A 324 -11.11 -5.31 21.12
N PRO A 325 -12.04 -5.88 21.90
CA PRO A 325 -13.48 -5.72 21.65
C PRO A 325 -14.06 -4.43 22.23
N ASN A 326 -13.30 -3.71 23.07
CA ASN A 326 -13.80 -2.63 23.92
C ASN A 326 -12.88 -1.41 23.93
N GLY A 327 -12.16 -1.18 22.81
CA GLY A 327 -11.35 0.02 22.62
C GLY A 327 -10.10 0.06 23.50
N GLY A 328 -9.46 -1.07 23.76
CA GLY A 328 -8.20 -1.18 24.46
C GLY A 328 -8.32 -1.42 25.97
N ASP A 329 -9.53 -1.66 26.50
CA ASP A 329 -9.67 -2.00 27.92
C ASP A 329 -9.26 -3.46 28.17
N THR A 330 -9.50 -4.35 27.20
CA THR A 330 -8.99 -5.73 27.20
C THR A 330 -8.46 -6.12 25.82
N PHE A 331 -7.55 -7.08 25.77
CA PHE A 331 -6.98 -7.62 24.54
C PHE A 331 -7.08 -9.14 24.52
N ARG A 332 -7.17 -9.72 23.33
CA ARG A 332 -7.14 -11.17 23.09
C ARG A 332 -6.17 -11.47 21.95
N LYS A 333 -5.27 -12.43 22.19
CA LYS A 333 -4.31 -12.93 21.19
C LYS A 333 -4.97 -13.99 20.33
N VAL A 334 -4.79 -13.87 19.02
CA VAL A 334 -5.26 -14.83 18.02
C VAL A 334 -4.20 -15.00 16.93
N LEU A 335 -4.27 -16.03 16.10
CA LEU A 335 -3.30 -16.34 15.05
C LEU A 335 -1.83 -16.22 15.53
N VAL A 336 -1.56 -16.69 16.75
CA VAL A 336 -0.22 -16.61 17.35
C VAL A 336 0.76 -17.50 16.60
N GLY A 337 1.85 -16.92 16.11
CA GLY A 337 2.86 -17.59 15.29
C GLY A 337 2.80 -17.18 13.82
N GLU A 338 1.68 -16.65 13.34
CA GLU A 338 1.48 -16.24 11.95
C GLU A 338 2.00 -14.82 11.71
N ARG A 339 2.80 -14.64 10.68
CA ARG A 339 3.29 -13.32 10.27
C ARG A 339 2.29 -12.67 9.32
N ILE A 340 1.46 -11.80 9.89
CA ILE A 340 0.41 -11.07 9.20
C ILE A 340 0.94 -9.73 8.75
N PHE A 341 0.57 -9.31 7.52
CA PHE A 341 0.96 -8.05 6.91
C PHE A 341 -0.16 -7.02 6.97
N ASP A 342 -1.40 -7.46 6.72
CA ASP A 342 -2.55 -6.56 6.63
C ASP A 342 -3.84 -7.23 7.10
N LEU A 343 -4.84 -6.40 7.43
CA LEU A 343 -6.12 -6.79 8.02
C LEU A 343 -7.26 -6.00 7.41
N ALA A 344 -8.38 -6.67 7.14
CA ALA A 344 -9.64 -6.02 6.79
C ALA A 344 -10.81 -6.73 7.48
N ALA A 345 -11.90 -6.00 7.68
CA ALA A 345 -13.08 -6.60 8.29
C ALA A 345 -14.38 -6.06 7.67
N ARG A 346 -15.38 -6.91 7.59
CA ARG A 346 -16.73 -6.57 7.17
C ARG A 346 -17.75 -7.40 7.95
N GLU A 347 -18.67 -6.74 8.64
CA GLU A 347 -19.69 -7.41 9.46
C GLU A 347 -19.05 -8.39 10.48
N ALA A 348 -19.43 -9.66 10.46
CA ALA A 348 -18.89 -10.69 11.36
C ALA A 348 -17.50 -11.20 10.90
N ARG A 349 -17.09 -10.95 9.65
CA ARG A 349 -15.88 -11.52 9.07
C ARG A 349 -14.67 -10.62 9.24
N VAL A 350 -13.56 -11.28 9.54
CA VAL A 350 -12.25 -10.66 9.59
C VAL A 350 -11.31 -11.44 8.67
N PHE A 351 -10.56 -10.70 7.88
CA PHE A 351 -9.61 -11.20 6.91
C PHE A 351 -8.21 -10.73 7.32
N ALA A 352 -7.26 -11.65 7.31
CA ALA A 352 -5.86 -11.36 7.58
C ALA A 352 -4.99 -11.99 6.49
N VAL A 353 -4.06 -11.23 5.93
CA VAL A 353 -3.12 -11.74 4.93
C VAL A 353 -1.70 -11.74 5.47
N GLY A 354 -0.95 -12.77 5.13
CA GLY A 354 0.41 -12.97 5.62
C GLY A 354 1.22 -13.93 4.76
N GLU A 355 2.34 -14.40 5.30
CA GLU A 355 3.24 -15.31 4.59
C GLU A 355 2.57 -16.62 4.15
N GLN A 356 1.58 -17.10 4.92
CA GLN A 356 0.88 -18.36 4.67
C GLN A 356 -0.43 -18.19 3.88
N GLY A 357 -0.66 -17.02 3.26
CA GLY A 357 -1.85 -16.73 2.47
C GLY A 357 -2.91 -15.93 3.23
N LEU A 358 -4.18 -16.20 2.95
CA LEU A 358 -5.34 -15.52 3.53
C LEU A 358 -5.92 -16.34 4.69
N PHE A 359 -6.16 -15.69 5.82
CA PHE A 359 -6.86 -16.25 6.96
C PHE A 359 -8.22 -15.57 7.11
N VAL A 360 -9.27 -16.35 7.40
CA VAL A 360 -10.65 -15.85 7.55
C VAL A 360 -11.24 -16.36 8.86
N SER A 361 -11.87 -15.47 9.61
CA SER A 361 -12.68 -15.79 10.80
C SER A 361 -14.05 -15.11 10.71
N GLU A 362 -15.12 -15.79 11.15
CA GLU A 362 -16.47 -15.21 11.28
C GLU A 362 -17.00 -15.23 12.72
N ASN A 363 -16.17 -15.62 13.68
CA ASN A 363 -16.52 -15.76 15.08
C ASN A 363 -15.58 -14.96 16.01
N GLN A 364 -15.23 -13.76 15.59
CA GLN A 364 -14.34 -12.84 16.32
C GLN A 364 -12.96 -13.44 16.62
N GLY A 365 -12.40 -14.22 15.69
CA GLY A 365 -11.07 -14.79 15.81
C GLY A 365 -10.97 -15.98 16.79
N GLN A 366 -12.08 -16.61 17.16
CA GLN A 366 -12.04 -17.85 17.96
C GLN A 366 -11.50 -19.00 17.12
N THR A 367 -11.90 -19.07 15.87
CA THR A 367 -11.35 -20.01 14.88
C THR A 367 -11.00 -19.28 13.60
N TRP A 368 -9.98 -19.79 12.92
CA TRP A 368 -9.49 -19.25 11.65
C TRP A 368 -9.34 -20.36 10.63
N ARG A 369 -9.67 -20.06 9.40
CA ARG A 369 -9.38 -20.90 8.26
C ARG A 369 -8.29 -20.27 7.42
N SER A 370 -7.24 -21.03 7.12
CA SER A 370 -6.19 -20.64 6.20
C SER A 370 -6.56 -21.03 4.76
N ILE A 371 -6.29 -20.12 3.82
CA ILE A 371 -6.49 -20.29 2.38
C ILE A 371 -5.17 -19.91 1.73
N ASN A 372 -4.47 -20.91 1.24
CA ASN A 372 -3.18 -20.79 0.56
C ASN A 372 -3.25 -21.22 -0.92
N GLU A 373 -4.42 -21.67 -1.37
CA GLU A 373 -4.69 -22.08 -2.75
C GLU A 373 -5.83 -21.22 -3.32
N PHE A 374 -5.51 -20.36 -4.28
CA PHE A 374 -6.46 -19.46 -4.92
C PHE A 374 -6.81 -19.98 -6.31
N ARG A 375 -7.98 -20.63 -6.44
CA ARG A 375 -8.47 -21.18 -7.71
C ARG A 375 -9.04 -20.08 -8.57
N LEU A 376 -8.54 -19.95 -9.80
CA LEU A 376 -8.94 -18.87 -10.68
C LEU A 376 -10.26 -19.16 -11.42
N ARG A 377 -11.00 -18.11 -11.76
CA ARG A 377 -12.24 -18.18 -12.54
C ARG A 377 -11.88 -18.48 -14.01
N GLY A 378 -12.66 -19.36 -14.66
CA GLY A 378 -12.45 -19.71 -16.07
C GLY A 378 -11.27 -20.64 -16.33
N ASP A 379 -10.48 -20.98 -15.32
CA ASP A 379 -9.31 -21.84 -15.45
C ASP A 379 -9.36 -23.00 -14.43
N THR A 380 -8.63 -24.05 -14.70
CA THR A 380 -8.31 -25.12 -13.74
C THR A 380 -7.11 -24.74 -12.88
N LYS A 381 -6.40 -23.65 -13.22
CA LYS A 381 -5.19 -23.17 -12.56
C LYS A 381 -5.47 -22.55 -11.21
N THR A 382 -4.47 -22.66 -10.37
CA THR A 382 -4.35 -21.92 -9.10
C THR A 382 -3.26 -20.87 -9.23
N LEU A 383 -3.31 -19.88 -8.37
CA LEU A 383 -2.19 -18.95 -8.24
C LEU A 383 -0.93 -19.75 -7.86
N PRO A 384 0.24 -19.49 -8.46
CA PRO A 384 1.47 -20.17 -8.10
C PRO A 384 1.80 -20.05 -6.61
N PRO A 385 2.30 -21.09 -5.94
CA PRO A 385 2.55 -21.11 -4.50
C PRO A 385 3.62 -20.12 -4.03
N GLU A 386 4.48 -19.65 -4.93
CA GLU A 386 5.53 -18.64 -4.68
C GLU A 386 4.93 -17.23 -4.54
N VAL A 387 3.70 -17.02 -5.04
CA VAL A 387 3.01 -15.74 -4.97
C VAL A 387 2.53 -15.50 -3.54
N THR A 388 3.01 -14.41 -2.93
CA THR A 388 2.66 -14.06 -1.57
C THR A 388 1.56 -13.00 -1.51
N THR A 389 0.66 -13.13 -0.55
CA THR A 389 -0.35 -12.10 -0.25
C THR A 389 0.28 -10.94 0.52
N ARG A 390 -0.13 -9.70 0.23
CA ARG A 390 0.47 -8.47 0.79
C ARG A 390 -0.54 -7.55 1.46
N SER A 391 -1.69 -7.36 0.85
CA SER A 391 -2.72 -6.44 1.32
C SER A 391 -4.10 -7.04 1.18
N VAL A 392 -5.06 -6.58 1.95
CA VAL A 392 -6.45 -7.05 1.91
C VAL A 392 -7.41 -5.89 2.11
N ALA A 393 -8.48 -5.84 1.31
CA ALA A 393 -9.52 -4.86 1.45
C ALA A 393 -10.90 -5.48 1.18
N VAL A 394 -11.94 -4.84 1.69
CA VAL A 394 -13.33 -5.21 1.42
C VAL A 394 -14.10 -4.00 0.92
N THR A 395 -14.79 -4.16 -0.21
CA THR A 395 -15.80 -3.23 -0.71
C THR A 395 -17.19 -3.80 -0.46
N SER A 396 -18.25 -3.07 -0.74
CA SER A 396 -19.63 -3.61 -0.61
C SER A 396 -19.84 -4.89 -1.44
N ALA A 397 -19.18 -5.03 -2.58
CA ALA A 397 -19.38 -6.09 -3.58
C ALA A 397 -18.34 -7.22 -3.51
N ALA A 398 -17.14 -7.01 -2.99
CA ALA A 398 -16.05 -7.98 -3.10
C ALA A 398 -15.06 -7.96 -1.93
N LEU A 399 -14.35 -9.08 -1.80
CA LEU A 399 -13.09 -9.21 -1.05
C LEU A 399 -11.94 -9.12 -2.05
N TRP A 400 -10.94 -8.32 -1.71
CA TRP A 400 -9.77 -8.05 -2.53
C TRP A 400 -8.51 -8.47 -1.80
N VAL A 401 -7.59 -9.12 -2.50
CA VAL A 401 -6.29 -9.52 -1.96
C VAL A 401 -5.19 -9.10 -2.93
N GLY A 402 -4.39 -8.15 -2.51
CA GLY A 402 -3.17 -7.75 -3.21
C GLY A 402 -2.07 -8.79 -3.02
N THR A 403 -1.41 -9.13 -4.11
CA THR A 403 -0.34 -10.14 -4.13
C THR A 403 0.92 -9.59 -4.80
N THR A 404 1.97 -10.36 -4.78
CA THR A 404 3.18 -10.09 -5.57
C THR A 404 3.01 -10.38 -7.06
N ASP A 405 1.82 -10.86 -7.46
CA ASP A 405 1.51 -11.26 -8.83
C ASP A 405 0.08 -10.92 -9.26
N GLY A 406 -0.36 -9.73 -8.95
CA GLY A 406 -1.67 -9.21 -9.32
C GLY A 406 -2.62 -9.00 -8.15
N LEU A 407 -3.81 -8.63 -8.48
CA LEU A 407 -4.91 -8.34 -7.57
C LEU A 407 -5.98 -9.42 -7.72
N LEU A 408 -6.25 -10.14 -6.64
CA LEU A 408 -7.31 -11.13 -6.56
C LEU A 408 -8.61 -10.47 -6.09
N ARG A 409 -9.71 -10.78 -6.77
CA ARG A 409 -11.07 -10.36 -6.43
C ARG A 409 -11.97 -11.58 -6.22
N LEU A 410 -12.69 -11.59 -5.12
CA LEU A 410 -13.73 -12.58 -4.82
C LEU A 410 -15.06 -11.89 -4.62
N ASP A 411 -16.07 -12.25 -5.41
CA ASP A 411 -17.42 -11.73 -5.24
C ASP A 411 -17.95 -12.03 -3.82
N ARG A 412 -18.60 -11.06 -3.20
CA ARG A 412 -19.20 -11.19 -1.86
C ARG A 412 -20.10 -12.42 -1.73
N SER A 413 -20.86 -12.74 -2.79
CA SER A 413 -21.73 -13.93 -2.84
C SER A 413 -20.98 -15.26 -2.66
N GLN A 414 -19.67 -15.29 -2.92
CA GLN A 414 -18.83 -16.48 -2.78
C GLN A 414 -18.06 -16.55 -1.45
N GLU A 415 -18.04 -15.49 -0.66
CA GLU A 415 -17.25 -15.46 0.58
C GLU A 415 -17.63 -16.55 1.61
N ALA A 416 -18.90 -16.91 1.69
CA ALA A 416 -19.33 -18.00 2.57
C ALA A 416 -18.63 -19.32 2.25
N ARG A 417 -18.21 -19.52 0.99
CA ARG A 417 -17.47 -20.71 0.55
C ARG A 417 -16.03 -20.76 1.08
N LEU A 418 -15.47 -19.63 1.47
CA LEU A 418 -14.15 -19.58 2.11
C LEU A 418 -14.14 -20.38 3.42
N LEU A 419 -15.28 -20.46 4.10
CA LEU A 419 -15.42 -21.10 5.40
C LEU A 419 -15.96 -22.55 5.29
N SER A 420 -16.61 -22.90 4.17
CA SER A 420 -17.07 -24.26 3.92
C SER A 420 -15.89 -25.18 3.62
N GLY A 421 -15.65 -26.18 4.47
CA GLY A 421 -14.62 -27.22 4.25
C GLY A 421 -15.02 -28.30 3.25
N ALA A 422 -16.22 -28.19 2.68
CA ALA A 422 -16.83 -29.23 1.85
C ALA A 422 -16.53 -29.02 0.36
N SER A 423 -16.47 -30.13 -0.37
CA SER A 423 -16.47 -30.12 -1.83
C SER A 423 -17.80 -29.66 -2.43
N ASP A 424 -18.84 -29.53 -1.62
CA ASP A 424 -20.14 -29.00 -1.99
C ASP A 424 -20.63 -28.01 -0.90
N PRO A 425 -20.75 -26.70 -1.18
CA PRO A 425 -20.50 -26.04 -2.46
C PRO A 425 -19.01 -26.04 -2.89
N PRO A 426 -18.71 -25.97 -4.20
CA PRO A 426 -17.33 -25.99 -4.69
C PRO A 426 -16.54 -24.81 -4.15
N ALA A 427 -15.22 -24.98 -4.04
CA ALA A 427 -14.31 -23.93 -3.59
C ALA A 427 -14.54 -22.61 -4.34
N PRO A 428 -14.34 -21.45 -3.69
CA PRO A 428 -14.55 -20.15 -4.32
C PRO A 428 -13.63 -19.96 -5.52
N ARG A 429 -14.10 -19.20 -6.51
CA ARG A 429 -13.35 -18.87 -7.71
C ARG A 429 -12.99 -17.40 -7.71
N TRP A 430 -11.70 -17.13 -7.78
CA TRP A 430 -11.13 -15.78 -7.77
C TRP A 430 -10.96 -15.25 -9.19
N THR A 431 -11.26 -13.99 -9.40
CA THR A 431 -10.81 -13.24 -10.57
C THR A 431 -9.43 -12.68 -10.27
N LEU A 432 -8.48 -12.91 -11.16
CA LEU A 432 -7.13 -12.36 -11.06
C LEU A 432 -7.00 -11.23 -12.07
N LEU A 433 -6.70 -10.04 -11.57
CA LEU A 433 -6.37 -8.87 -12.37
C LEU A 433 -4.86 -8.72 -12.40
N ARG A 434 -4.29 -8.52 -13.59
CA ARG A 434 -2.86 -8.35 -13.80
C ARG A 434 -2.56 -7.21 -14.75
N ALA A 435 -1.38 -6.64 -14.62
CA ALA A 435 -0.78 -5.85 -15.68
C ALA A 435 -0.42 -6.79 -16.83
N GLN A 436 -1.06 -6.61 -17.97
CA GLN A 436 -0.79 -7.40 -19.18
C GLN A 436 -0.30 -6.45 -20.28
N VAL A 437 0.83 -6.83 -20.88
CA VAL A 437 1.30 -6.20 -22.11
C VAL A 437 1.00 -7.20 -23.23
N PRO A 438 0.14 -6.87 -24.20
CA PRO A 438 -0.23 -7.81 -25.25
C PRO A 438 0.96 -8.17 -26.13
N VAL A 439 0.97 -9.40 -26.62
CA VAL A 439 1.85 -9.86 -27.71
C VAL A 439 1.17 -9.48 -29.03
N ASN A 440 1.95 -9.03 -30.02
CA ASN A 440 1.44 -8.58 -31.33
C ASN A 440 0.27 -7.57 -31.24
N PRO A 441 0.49 -6.42 -30.62
CA PRO A 441 -0.57 -5.42 -30.45
C PRO A 441 -1.08 -4.93 -31.82
N SER A 442 -2.37 -4.58 -31.87
CA SER A 442 -2.91 -3.88 -33.05
C SER A 442 -2.16 -2.57 -33.30
N PRO A 443 -2.06 -2.08 -34.57
CA PRO A 443 -1.32 -0.88 -34.90
C PRO A 443 -1.74 0.39 -34.11
N ASP A 444 -2.98 0.43 -33.65
CA ASP A 444 -3.53 1.48 -32.79
C ASP A 444 -3.16 1.32 -31.29
N GLN A 445 -2.62 0.17 -30.90
CA GLN A 445 -2.14 -0.16 -29.56
C GLN A 445 -0.62 -0.12 -29.46
N THR A 446 0.10 0.10 -30.56
CA THR A 446 1.57 0.20 -30.55
C THR A 446 2.01 1.44 -29.78
N SER A 447 2.63 1.22 -28.65
CA SER A 447 3.42 2.23 -27.93
C SER A 447 4.88 1.77 -27.90
N GLU A 448 5.81 2.67 -27.63
CA GLU A 448 7.23 2.33 -27.44
C GLU A 448 7.44 1.26 -26.34
N GLN A 449 6.44 1.02 -25.51
CA GLN A 449 6.46 0.08 -24.39
C GLN A 449 5.96 -1.34 -24.74
N VAL A 450 5.32 -1.51 -25.90
CA VAL A 450 4.79 -2.82 -26.34
C VAL A 450 5.68 -3.39 -27.42
N PRO A 451 6.43 -4.48 -27.20
CA PRO A 451 7.30 -5.06 -28.20
C PRO A 451 6.47 -5.75 -29.30
N ASP A 452 6.83 -5.48 -30.56
CA ASP A 452 6.33 -6.20 -31.74
C ASP A 452 7.11 -7.51 -31.90
N VAL A 453 6.79 -8.52 -31.08
CA VAL A 453 7.46 -9.82 -31.04
C VAL A 453 6.45 -10.94 -30.73
N GLU A 454 6.75 -12.14 -31.19
CA GLU A 454 5.88 -13.32 -30.99
C GLU A 454 5.91 -13.86 -29.55
N ALA A 455 6.95 -13.53 -28.78
CA ALA A 455 7.04 -13.81 -27.34
C ALA A 455 8.01 -12.83 -26.67
N TYR A 456 7.73 -12.47 -25.45
CA TYR A 456 8.63 -11.66 -24.63
C TYR A 456 8.58 -12.08 -23.16
N ALA A 457 9.66 -11.75 -22.41
CA ALA A 457 9.75 -12.01 -20.98
C ALA A 457 9.69 -10.69 -20.20
N TYR A 458 8.91 -10.65 -19.12
CA TYR A 458 8.81 -9.49 -18.24
C TYR A 458 8.61 -9.90 -16.77
N PRO A 459 9.15 -9.12 -15.79
CA PRO A 459 10.12 -8.03 -16.00
C PRO A 459 11.43 -8.54 -16.60
N ASN A 460 12.06 -7.67 -17.41
CA ASN A 460 13.37 -7.99 -17.98
C ASN A 460 14.19 -6.67 -18.06
N PRO A 461 15.19 -6.46 -17.20
CA PRO A 461 15.84 -7.43 -16.31
C PRO A 461 14.94 -8.02 -15.21
N PHE A 462 15.12 -9.28 -14.92
CA PHE A 462 14.48 -10.00 -13.84
C PHE A 462 15.38 -10.03 -12.60
N VAL A 463 14.88 -9.55 -11.47
CA VAL A 463 15.56 -9.52 -10.18
C VAL A 463 14.79 -10.42 -9.21
N PRO A 464 15.19 -11.68 -8.99
CA PRO A 464 14.41 -12.66 -8.23
C PRO A 464 14.05 -12.23 -6.81
N SER A 465 14.91 -11.40 -6.17
CA SER A 465 14.66 -10.87 -4.82
C SER A 465 13.56 -9.81 -4.76
N ARG A 466 13.31 -9.12 -5.89
CA ARG A 466 12.29 -8.08 -6.05
C ARG A 466 11.04 -8.61 -6.74
N ASP A 467 11.25 -9.26 -7.90
CA ASP A 467 10.16 -9.57 -8.85
C ASP A 467 9.55 -10.96 -8.61
N GLN A 468 10.25 -11.83 -7.89
CA GLN A 468 9.91 -13.22 -7.57
C GLN A 468 9.74 -14.14 -8.79
N LEU A 469 9.04 -13.69 -9.83
CA LEU A 469 8.76 -14.42 -11.05
C LEU A 469 9.06 -13.57 -12.28
N VAL A 470 9.57 -14.18 -13.33
CA VAL A 470 9.54 -13.64 -14.69
C VAL A 470 8.46 -14.39 -15.48
N ARG A 471 7.69 -13.65 -16.26
CA ARG A 471 6.67 -14.19 -17.16
C ARG A 471 7.19 -14.22 -18.56
N ILE A 472 6.95 -15.32 -19.24
CA ILE A 472 7.20 -15.50 -20.67
C ILE A 472 5.82 -15.48 -21.32
N ALA A 473 5.49 -14.37 -21.96
CA ALA A 473 4.21 -14.15 -22.65
C ALA A 473 4.33 -14.57 -24.12
N TYR A 474 3.28 -15.19 -24.64
CA TYR A 474 3.18 -15.69 -26.03
C TYR A 474 1.72 -15.82 -26.44
N GLU A 475 1.46 -15.92 -27.75
CA GLU A 475 0.12 -16.13 -28.27
C GLU A 475 -0.01 -17.51 -28.93
N LEU A 476 -1.16 -18.16 -28.74
CA LEU A 476 -1.49 -19.46 -29.34
C LEU A 476 -2.62 -19.33 -30.34
N ASP A 477 -2.39 -19.80 -31.56
CA ASP A 477 -3.40 -19.88 -32.60
C ASP A 477 -4.48 -20.94 -32.30
N SER A 478 -4.13 -21.96 -31.52
CA SER A 478 -5.02 -23.04 -31.11
C SER A 478 -4.67 -23.57 -29.73
N ALA A 479 -5.67 -24.10 -29.01
CA ALA A 479 -5.43 -24.77 -27.73
C ALA A 479 -4.56 -26.03 -27.93
N GLY A 480 -3.61 -26.25 -27.02
CA GLY A 480 -2.72 -27.43 -27.07
C GLY A 480 -1.61 -27.40 -26.04
N PRO A 481 -0.73 -28.42 -26.08
CA PRO A 481 0.45 -28.47 -25.24
C PRO A 481 1.47 -27.41 -25.64
N VAL A 482 2.00 -26.70 -24.65
CA VAL A 482 3.08 -25.73 -24.79
C VAL A 482 4.22 -26.16 -23.88
N THR A 483 5.44 -26.22 -24.43
CA THR A 483 6.64 -26.46 -23.64
C THR A 483 7.49 -25.20 -23.64
N VAL A 484 7.74 -24.66 -22.45
CA VAL A 484 8.70 -23.57 -22.25
C VAL A 484 9.97 -24.15 -21.64
N THR A 485 11.10 -23.84 -22.26
CA THR A 485 12.41 -24.30 -21.77
C THR A 485 13.34 -23.11 -21.63
N VAL A 486 14.02 -23.02 -20.49
CA VAL A 486 15.05 -22.00 -20.19
C VAL A 486 16.43 -22.63 -20.26
N TYR A 487 17.35 -21.92 -20.90
CA TYR A 487 18.73 -22.30 -21.10
C TYR A 487 19.70 -21.27 -20.54
N ASP A 488 20.85 -21.71 -20.06
CA ASP A 488 21.95 -20.82 -19.71
C ASP A 488 22.65 -20.25 -20.97
N PHE A 489 23.64 -19.38 -20.76
CA PHE A 489 24.42 -18.82 -21.88
C PHE A 489 25.16 -19.86 -22.71
N GLY A 490 25.48 -21.01 -22.13
CA GLY A 490 26.08 -22.15 -22.81
C GLY A 490 25.08 -23.06 -23.52
N MET A 491 23.79 -22.68 -23.58
CA MET A 491 22.68 -23.46 -24.14
C MET A 491 22.45 -24.80 -23.41
N ASN A 492 22.85 -24.91 -22.16
CA ASN A 492 22.44 -26.03 -21.31
C ASN A 492 21.05 -25.77 -20.77
N LYS A 493 20.20 -26.81 -20.81
CA LYS A 493 18.86 -26.70 -20.21
C LYS A 493 18.96 -26.49 -18.70
N VAL A 494 18.29 -25.45 -18.24
CA VAL A 494 18.23 -25.05 -16.83
C VAL A 494 16.91 -25.46 -16.20
N TRP A 495 15.79 -25.17 -16.91
CA TRP A 495 14.45 -25.40 -16.42
C TRP A 495 13.50 -25.66 -17.59
N SER A 496 12.43 -26.41 -17.35
CA SER A 496 11.38 -26.62 -18.35
C SER A 496 10.03 -26.90 -17.71
N ALA A 497 8.95 -26.36 -18.34
CA ALA A 497 7.57 -26.69 -18.00
C ALA A 497 6.78 -27.01 -19.26
N THR A 498 5.85 -27.97 -19.14
CA THR A 498 4.91 -28.32 -20.22
C THR A 498 3.49 -28.26 -19.68
N GLU A 499 2.64 -27.46 -20.31
CA GLU A 499 1.25 -27.25 -19.90
C GLU A 499 0.32 -27.26 -21.12
N ASN A 500 -0.92 -27.73 -20.93
CA ASN A 500 -1.96 -27.54 -21.94
C ASN A 500 -2.58 -26.15 -21.76
N GLN A 501 -2.45 -25.30 -22.78
CA GLN A 501 -2.91 -23.92 -22.77
C GLN A 501 -4.09 -23.72 -23.75
N PRO A 502 -5.07 -22.87 -23.41
CA PRO A 502 -6.14 -22.47 -24.34
C PRO A 502 -5.59 -21.57 -25.45
N ARG A 503 -6.42 -21.34 -26.49
CA ARG A 503 -6.10 -20.39 -27.56
C ARG A 503 -6.03 -18.96 -27.01
N GLY A 504 -5.22 -18.12 -27.65
CA GLY A 504 -5.05 -16.69 -27.37
C GLY A 504 -3.78 -16.41 -26.58
N GLN A 505 -3.73 -15.28 -25.90
CA GLN A 505 -2.57 -14.87 -25.12
C GLN A 505 -2.40 -15.74 -23.88
N GLN A 506 -1.19 -16.21 -23.67
CA GLN A 506 -0.81 -17.10 -22.59
C GLN A 506 0.51 -16.67 -21.95
N GLU A 507 0.73 -17.16 -20.75
CA GLU A 507 1.97 -16.90 -19.99
C GLU A 507 2.45 -18.20 -19.32
N THR A 508 3.78 -18.35 -19.25
CA THR A 508 4.45 -19.33 -18.39
C THR A 508 5.39 -18.59 -17.46
N THR A 509 5.38 -18.94 -16.18
CA THR A 509 6.20 -18.28 -15.16
C THR A 509 7.44 -19.06 -14.84
N TRP A 510 8.56 -18.36 -14.56
CA TRP A 510 9.80 -18.92 -14.05
C TRP A 510 10.32 -18.08 -12.89
N ASP A 511 10.71 -18.73 -11.79
CA ASP A 511 11.15 -18.08 -10.55
C ASP A 511 12.68 -17.86 -10.47
N GLY A 512 13.43 -18.23 -11.51
CA GLY A 512 14.89 -18.16 -11.53
C GLY A 512 15.57 -19.33 -10.81
N THR A 513 14.90 -20.48 -10.69
CA THR A 513 15.50 -21.72 -10.20
C THR A 513 15.72 -22.74 -11.33
N ASP A 514 16.61 -23.71 -11.11
CA ASP A 514 16.80 -24.86 -12.00
C ASP A 514 15.74 -25.95 -11.71
N ASP A 515 15.75 -27.05 -12.52
CA ASP A 515 14.86 -28.21 -12.35
C ASP A 515 14.98 -28.88 -10.95
N ARG A 516 15.95 -28.51 -10.13
CA ARG A 516 16.18 -29.01 -8.76
C ARG A 516 15.75 -28.01 -7.70
N GLY A 517 15.20 -26.83 -8.10
CA GLY A 517 14.79 -25.75 -7.22
C GLY A 517 15.96 -24.91 -6.67
N LEU A 518 17.14 -24.97 -7.26
CA LEU A 518 18.29 -24.17 -6.86
C LEU A 518 18.33 -22.87 -7.66
N ARG A 519 18.57 -21.74 -7.00
CA ARG A 519 18.75 -20.43 -7.65
C ARG A 519 19.86 -20.48 -8.68
N VAL A 520 19.57 -19.99 -9.87
CA VAL A 520 20.57 -19.90 -10.94
C VAL A 520 21.40 -18.62 -10.80
N PRO A 521 22.65 -18.58 -11.27
CA PRO A 521 23.51 -17.41 -11.22
C PRO A 521 22.96 -16.23 -12.03
N THR A 522 23.37 -15.00 -11.66
CA THR A 522 23.16 -13.78 -12.47
C THR A 522 23.75 -13.98 -13.86
N GLY A 523 23.00 -13.62 -14.89
CA GLY A 523 23.42 -13.79 -16.28
C GLY A 523 22.31 -13.65 -17.29
N THR A 524 22.66 -13.83 -18.56
CA THR A 524 21.67 -13.90 -19.64
C THR A 524 21.23 -15.35 -19.84
N TYR A 525 19.93 -15.56 -19.83
CA TYR A 525 19.27 -16.82 -20.14
C TYR A 525 18.49 -16.70 -21.44
N PHE A 526 18.39 -17.81 -22.16
CA PHE A 526 17.54 -17.90 -23.35
C PHE A 526 16.34 -18.78 -23.04
N TYR A 527 15.22 -18.52 -23.67
CA TYR A 527 14.07 -19.42 -23.58
C TYR A 527 13.52 -19.78 -24.96
N THR A 528 12.91 -20.96 -25.03
CA THR A 528 12.07 -21.38 -26.15
C THR A 528 10.66 -21.61 -25.68
N VAL A 529 9.69 -21.23 -26.50
CA VAL A 529 8.27 -21.60 -26.37
C VAL A 529 7.95 -22.50 -27.57
N GLU A 530 7.68 -23.76 -27.29
CA GLU A 530 7.37 -24.77 -28.32
C GLU A 530 5.87 -25.07 -28.24
N THR A 531 5.17 -24.85 -29.34
CA THR A 531 3.79 -25.20 -29.57
C THR A 531 3.71 -26.23 -30.70
N GLY A 532 2.58 -26.90 -30.94
CA GLY A 532 2.41 -28.01 -31.88
C GLY A 532 2.93 -27.85 -33.33
N GLY A 533 3.82 -26.92 -33.63
CA GLY A 533 4.42 -26.67 -34.94
C GLY A 533 5.30 -25.44 -35.03
N GLN A 534 5.35 -24.63 -33.99
CA GLN A 534 6.14 -23.39 -33.96
C GLN A 534 7.08 -23.37 -32.75
N THR A 535 8.21 -22.72 -32.89
CA THR A 535 9.15 -22.45 -31.80
C THR A 535 9.53 -21.00 -31.81
N VAL A 536 9.13 -20.28 -30.75
CA VAL A 536 9.51 -18.91 -30.51
C VAL A 536 10.64 -18.84 -29.50
N ARG A 537 11.49 -17.83 -29.59
CA ARG A 537 12.69 -17.69 -28.74
C ARG A 537 12.82 -16.29 -28.21
N GLY A 538 13.39 -16.19 -27.02
CA GLY A 538 13.71 -14.89 -26.42
C GLY A 538 14.84 -15.01 -25.41
N LYS A 539 15.04 -13.91 -24.67
CA LYS A 539 16.10 -13.80 -23.66
C LYS A 539 15.58 -13.19 -22.38
N ILE A 540 16.18 -13.58 -21.27
CA ILE A 540 15.96 -13.03 -19.94
C ILE A 540 17.32 -12.59 -19.40
N LEU A 541 17.42 -11.36 -18.95
CA LEU A 541 18.57 -10.89 -18.17
C LEU A 541 18.21 -11.03 -16.68
N LEU A 542 18.85 -11.99 -15.99
CA LEU A 542 18.69 -12.18 -14.55
C LEU A 542 19.80 -11.43 -13.82
N THR A 543 19.41 -10.58 -12.88
CA THR A 543 20.32 -9.77 -12.05
C THR A 543 19.99 -9.95 -10.56
N ASN A 544 20.89 -9.53 -9.67
CA ASN A 544 20.66 -9.56 -8.22
C ASN A 544 20.12 -8.26 -7.72
#